data_5787e252f2dc65c65351df4dcd8ba9ea
#
_entry.id   5787e252f2dc65c65351df4dcd8ba9ea
#
_cell.length_a   1.000
_cell.length_b   1.000
_cell.length_c   1.000
_cell.angle_alpha   90.00
_cell.angle_beta   90.00
_cell.angle_gamma   90.00
#
_symmetry.space_group_name_H-M   'P 1'
#
loop_
_entity.id
_entity.type
_entity.pdbx_description
1 polymer ?
#
loop_
_entity_poly.entity_id
_entity_poly.type
_entity_poly.pdbx_seq_one_letter_code
_entity_poly.pdbx_strand_id
1 'polypeptide(L)'
;MSSDTQQESILLVEDFPGAARQIVDSIGRAYEIVHAGAFDVARKLIEHIPFDHYIFDIDFPDSHADWLRFIHESIESRIDPSLIAGKYYTYGNGLNLFHVLRGIRGDEVHVLFQSGSVWGSYEVTVERLQAQCPNISFLGKYPFLEEPLHYFQLSLPNHAGA
;
A
#
# COMPACT_ATOMS: atom_id res chain seq x y z
N MET A 1 -2.17 28.33 22.92
CA MET A 1 -2.49 26.92 22.98
C MET A 1 -2.20 26.29 21.65
N SER A 2 -1.07 25.65 21.54
CA SER A 2 -0.81 24.84 20.37
C SER A 2 -1.68 23.59 20.48
N SER A 3 -2.70 23.50 19.64
CA SER A 3 -3.32 22.20 19.39
C SER A 3 -2.29 21.39 18.59
N ASP A 4 -1.50 20.58 19.28
CA ASP A 4 -0.70 19.56 18.64
C ASP A 4 -1.66 18.55 18.03
N THR A 5 -2.23 18.90 16.87
CA THR A 5 -2.90 17.91 16.03
C THR A 5 -1.79 17.03 15.47
N GLN A 6 -1.57 15.90 16.14
CA GLN A 6 -0.71 14.87 15.63
C GLN A 6 -1.19 14.47 14.24
N GLN A 7 -0.30 14.50 13.26
CA GLN A 7 -0.63 13.99 11.92
C GLN A 7 -1.02 12.52 12.00
N GLU A 8 -2.03 12.13 11.26
CA GLU A 8 -2.38 10.74 11.12
C GLU A 8 -1.27 9.99 10.36
N SER A 9 -1.11 8.73 10.69
CA SER A 9 -0.04 7.88 10.17
C SER A 9 -0.55 6.90 9.12
N ILE A 10 0.29 6.66 8.12
CA ILE A 10 0.02 5.72 7.03
C ILE A 10 1.18 4.73 6.92
N LEU A 11 0.85 3.43 6.83
CA LEU A 11 1.80 2.44 6.35
C LEU A 11 1.61 2.26 4.85
N LEU A 12 2.64 2.59 4.08
CA LEU A 12 2.69 2.40 2.64
C LEU A 12 3.51 1.16 2.32
N VAL A 13 2.89 0.19 1.64
CA VAL A 13 3.60 -0.99 1.14
C VAL A 13 3.64 -0.94 -0.38
N GLU A 14 4.82 -0.66 -0.90
CA GLU A 14 5.09 -0.45 -2.33
C GLU A 14 6.53 -0.86 -2.65
N ASP A 15 6.72 -1.77 -3.61
CA ASP A 15 8.04 -2.28 -3.96
C ASP A 15 8.78 -1.44 -5.01
N PHE A 16 8.07 -0.68 -5.84
CA PHE A 16 8.71 0.19 -6.82
C PHE A 16 9.15 1.52 -6.18
N PRO A 17 10.46 1.78 -6.08
CA PRO A 17 10.94 3.01 -5.42
C PRO A 17 10.41 4.30 -6.02
N GLY A 18 10.26 4.36 -7.34
CA GLY A 18 9.71 5.53 -8.03
C GLY A 18 8.25 5.80 -7.67
N ALA A 19 7.43 4.75 -7.61
CA ALA A 19 6.03 4.88 -7.21
C ALA A 19 5.92 5.26 -5.72
N ALA A 20 6.70 4.62 -4.86
CA ALA A 20 6.74 4.96 -3.44
C ALA A 20 7.09 6.44 -3.22
N ARG A 21 8.09 6.94 -3.95
CA ARG A 21 8.51 8.33 -3.88
C ARG A 21 7.41 9.30 -4.29
N GLN A 22 6.69 9.01 -5.38
CA GLN A 22 5.56 9.84 -5.82
C GLN A 22 4.47 9.91 -4.75
N ILE A 23 4.15 8.78 -4.13
CA ILE A 23 3.14 8.71 -3.09
C ILE A 23 3.60 9.51 -1.85
N VAL A 24 4.83 9.30 -1.40
CA VAL A 24 5.39 9.99 -0.23
C VAL A 24 5.45 11.50 -0.48
N ASP A 25 5.89 11.94 -1.64
CA ASP A 25 6.00 13.36 -1.97
C ASP A 25 4.64 14.05 -1.99
N SER A 26 3.59 13.35 -2.40
CA SER A 26 2.23 13.89 -2.45
C SER A 26 1.53 13.83 -1.08
N ILE A 27 1.42 12.64 -0.52
CA ILE A 27 0.64 12.37 0.70
C ILE A 27 1.39 12.81 1.95
N GLY A 28 2.71 12.75 1.94
CA GLY A 28 3.56 13.13 3.09
C GLY A 28 3.45 14.59 3.51
N ARG A 29 2.79 15.44 2.73
CA ARG A 29 2.49 16.82 3.11
C ARG A 29 1.42 16.91 4.20
N ALA A 30 0.53 15.93 4.27
CA ALA A 30 -0.61 15.92 5.17
C ALA A 30 -0.60 14.75 6.16
N TYR A 31 0.18 13.72 5.90
CA TYR A 31 0.24 12.49 6.69
C TYR A 31 1.67 12.09 7.00
N GLU A 32 1.85 11.43 8.15
CA GLU A 32 3.12 10.77 8.47
C GLU A 32 3.16 9.41 7.79
N ILE A 33 4.14 9.17 6.91
CA ILE A 33 4.22 7.94 6.13
C ILE A 33 5.43 7.12 6.55
N VAL A 34 5.19 5.83 6.81
CA VAL A 34 6.23 4.81 6.94
C VAL A 34 6.12 3.89 5.72
N HIS A 35 7.23 3.67 5.04
CA HIS A 35 7.30 2.88 3.82
C HIS A 35 7.95 1.51 4.07
N ALA A 36 7.34 0.47 3.52
CA ALA A 36 7.89 -0.88 3.47
C ALA A 36 7.84 -1.40 2.02
N GLY A 37 8.91 -2.07 1.59
CA GLY A 37 9.00 -2.63 0.23
C GLY A 37 8.73 -4.13 0.15
N ALA A 38 8.51 -4.80 1.29
CA ALA A 38 8.36 -6.25 1.36
C ALA A 38 7.41 -6.68 2.48
N PHE A 39 6.90 -7.90 2.35
CA PHE A 39 5.92 -8.48 3.29
C PHE A 39 6.46 -8.57 4.73
N ASP A 40 7.66 -9.08 4.92
CA ASP A 40 8.23 -9.32 6.26
C ASP A 40 8.39 -8.02 7.07
N VAL A 41 8.86 -6.96 6.43
CA VAL A 41 8.99 -5.64 7.08
C VAL A 41 7.60 -5.06 7.38
N ALA A 42 6.69 -5.10 6.41
CA ALA A 42 5.33 -4.59 6.59
C ALA A 42 4.61 -5.31 7.74
N ARG A 43 4.73 -6.63 7.80
CA ARG A 43 4.14 -7.43 8.88
C ARG A 43 4.64 -7.02 10.26
N LYS A 44 5.95 -6.86 10.41
CA LYS A 44 6.55 -6.41 11.69
C LYS A 44 6.03 -5.04 12.09
N LEU A 45 5.93 -4.12 11.13
CA LEU A 45 5.40 -2.79 11.41
C LEU A 45 3.93 -2.85 11.86
N ILE A 46 3.10 -3.67 11.22
CA ILE A 46 1.71 -3.86 11.60
C ILE A 46 1.59 -4.44 13.02
N GLU A 47 2.43 -5.41 13.35
CA GLU A 47 2.42 -6.05 14.66
C GLU A 47 2.77 -5.09 15.81
N HIS A 48 3.58 -4.06 15.54
CA HIS A 48 4.12 -3.18 16.56
C HIS A 48 3.51 -1.77 16.57
N ILE A 49 2.99 -1.29 15.43
CA ILE A 49 2.51 0.09 15.29
C ILE A 49 1.06 0.09 14.80
N PRO A 50 0.14 0.73 15.53
CA PRO A 50 -1.22 0.93 15.06
C PRO A 50 -1.29 2.15 14.14
N PHE A 51 -1.11 1.96 12.85
CA PHE A 51 -1.27 3.03 11.87
C PHE A 51 -2.74 3.43 11.74
N ASP A 52 -3.00 4.68 11.39
CA ASP A 52 -4.35 5.16 11.17
C ASP A 52 -4.90 4.69 9.82
N HIS A 53 -4.04 4.58 8.83
CA HIS A 53 -4.41 4.18 7.47
C HIS A 53 -3.34 3.30 6.84
N TYR A 54 -3.74 2.58 5.77
CA TYR A 54 -2.85 1.68 5.04
C TYR A 54 -3.04 1.88 3.54
N ILE A 55 -1.92 1.91 2.81
CA ILE A 55 -1.90 1.89 1.35
C ILE A 55 -1.07 0.69 0.95
N PHE A 56 -1.69 -0.30 0.33
CA PHE A 56 -1.04 -1.56 -0.05
C PHE A 56 -1.03 -1.75 -1.55
N ASP A 57 0.15 -1.96 -2.13
CA ASP A 57 0.27 -2.69 -3.39
C ASP A 57 -0.20 -4.13 -3.15
N ILE A 58 -0.50 -4.87 -4.20
CA ILE A 58 -0.97 -6.25 -4.06
C ILE A 58 0.14 -7.27 -4.34
N ASP A 59 1.02 -6.97 -5.28
CA ASP A 59 2.13 -7.86 -5.64
C ASP A 59 3.46 -7.23 -5.24
N PHE A 60 4.19 -7.89 -4.33
CA PHE A 60 5.49 -7.42 -3.86
C PHE A 60 6.30 -8.55 -3.23
N PRO A 61 7.61 -8.37 -3.00
CA PRO A 61 8.47 -9.42 -2.45
C PRO A 61 8.09 -9.88 -1.05
N ASP A 62 8.40 -11.13 -0.73
CA ASP A 62 8.19 -11.71 0.60
C ASP A 62 9.15 -11.15 1.64
N SER A 63 10.41 -10.89 1.25
CA SER A 63 11.46 -10.49 2.17
C SER A 63 12.13 -9.19 1.75
N HIS A 64 12.62 -8.45 2.74
CA HIS A 64 13.43 -7.26 2.52
C HIS A 64 14.70 -7.58 1.69
N ALA A 65 15.31 -8.74 1.92
CA ALA A 65 16.46 -9.18 1.13
C ALA A 65 16.14 -9.32 -0.35
N ASP A 66 14.99 -9.89 -0.69
CA ASP A 66 14.54 -10.00 -2.09
C ASP A 66 14.21 -8.63 -2.68
N TRP A 67 13.64 -7.73 -1.89
CA TRP A 67 13.39 -6.36 -2.32
C TRP A 67 14.69 -5.62 -2.65
N LEU A 68 15.72 -5.76 -1.83
CA LEU A 68 17.02 -5.17 -2.11
C LEU A 68 17.68 -5.75 -3.36
N ARG A 69 17.55 -7.07 -3.60
CA ARG A 69 18.03 -7.70 -4.83
C ARG A 69 17.31 -7.17 -6.06
N PHE A 70 16.00 -7.00 -5.97
CA PHE A 70 15.18 -6.43 -7.04
C PHE A 70 15.65 -5.02 -7.41
N ILE A 71 15.83 -4.15 -6.42
CA ILE A 71 16.30 -2.78 -6.63
C ILE A 71 17.70 -2.80 -7.25
N HIS A 72 18.60 -3.60 -6.71
CA HIS A 72 19.98 -3.69 -7.15
C HIS A 72 20.06 -4.16 -8.61
N GLU A 73 19.33 -5.21 -8.96
CA GLU A 73 19.27 -5.71 -10.35
C GLU A 73 18.71 -4.67 -11.30
N SER A 74 17.68 -3.94 -10.93
CA SER A 74 17.10 -2.91 -11.80
C SER A 74 18.05 -1.74 -12.03
N ILE A 75 18.83 -1.36 -11.04
CA ILE A 75 19.82 -0.29 -11.16
C ILE A 75 21.02 -0.75 -12.03
N GLU A 76 21.59 -1.93 -11.73
CA GLU A 76 22.77 -2.44 -12.44
C GLU A 76 22.49 -2.78 -13.89
N SER A 77 21.35 -3.42 -14.14
CA SER A 77 20.99 -3.85 -15.50
C SER A 77 20.43 -2.75 -16.35
N ARG A 78 20.10 -1.59 -15.76
CA ARG A 78 19.40 -0.48 -16.43
C ARG A 78 18.12 -0.94 -17.15
N ILE A 79 17.48 -1.98 -16.61
CA ILE A 79 16.25 -2.54 -17.14
C ILE A 79 15.08 -1.92 -16.38
N ASP A 80 13.98 -1.68 -17.09
CA ASP A 80 12.72 -1.26 -16.46
C ASP A 80 12.35 -2.23 -15.33
N PRO A 81 12.19 -1.76 -14.08
CA PRO A 81 11.83 -2.62 -12.96
C PRO A 81 10.62 -3.51 -13.22
N SER A 82 9.65 -3.06 -14.00
CA SER A 82 8.47 -3.85 -14.33
C SER A 82 8.78 -5.16 -15.06
N LEU A 83 9.91 -5.21 -15.79
CA LEU A 83 10.31 -6.40 -16.55
C LEU A 83 10.92 -7.49 -15.69
N ILE A 84 11.45 -7.15 -14.52
CA ILE A 84 12.12 -8.10 -13.62
C ILE A 84 11.37 -8.33 -12.30
N ALA A 85 10.36 -7.53 -12.00
CA ALA A 85 9.61 -7.61 -10.74
C ALA A 85 9.07 -9.01 -10.48
N GLY A 86 8.55 -9.68 -11.51
CA GLY A 86 7.96 -11.02 -11.38
C GLY A 86 8.91 -12.09 -10.85
N LYS A 87 10.23 -11.88 -10.90
CA LYS A 87 11.20 -12.81 -10.31
C LYS A 87 11.24 -12.75 -8.79
N TYR A 88 10.80 -11.63 -8.22
CA TYR A 88 11.05 -11.29 -6.82
C TYR A 88 9.79 -11.21 -5.98
N TYR A 89 8.61 -11.00 -6.57
CA TYR A 89 7.41 -10.84 -5.79
C TYR A 89 6.48 -12.05 -5.84
N THR A 90 5.65 -12.17 -4.80
CA THR A 90 4.58 -13.16 -4.73
C THR A 90 3.26 -12.47 -5.05
N TYR A 91 2.50 -13.05 -5.97
CA TYR A 91 1.18 -12.54 -6.35
C TYR A 91 0.22 -12.59 -5.16
N GLY A 92 -0.50 -11.50 -4.96
CA GLY A 92 -1.49 -11.43 -3.91
C GLY A 92 -0.94 -11.16 -2.50
N ASN A 93 0.34 -10.83 -2.36
CA ASN A 93 0.94 -10.54 -1.04
C ASN A 93 0.21 -9.43 -0.28
N GLY A 94 -0.30 -8.42 -0.98
CA GLY A 94 -1.08 -7.35 -0.35
C GLY A 94 -2.37 -7.84 0.27
N LEU A 95 -3.03 -8.81 -0.37
CA LEU A 95 -4.24 -9.43 0.18
C LEU A 95 -3.91 -10.33 1.38
N ASN A 96 -2.81 -11.08 1.33
CA ASN A 96 -2.34 -11.87 2.46
C ASN A 96 -1.98 -10.98 3.66
N LEU A 97 -1.30 -9.87 3.41
CA LEU A 97 -0.96 -8.88 4.43
C LEU A 97 -2.22 -8.26 5.04
N PHE A 98 -3.24 -8.01 4.24
CA PHE A 98 -4.53 -7.52 4.72
C PHE A 98 -5.18 -8.50 5.69
N HIS A 99 -5.13 -9.79 5.43
CA HIS A 99 -5.66 -10.80 6.36
C HIS A 99 -4.90 -10.81 7.69
N VAL A 100 -3.59 -10.60 7.67
CA VAL A 100 -2.81 -10.40 8.89
C VAL A 100 -3.27 -9.15 9.63
N LEU A 101 -3.43 -8.05 8.92
CA LEU A 101 -3.85 -6.77 9.47
C LEU A 101 -5.23 -6.85 10.12
N ARG A 102 -6.24 -7.40 9.42
CA ARG A 102 -7.59 -7.51 9.98
C ARG A 102 -7.65 -8.41 11.20
N GLY A 103 -6.80 -9.45 11.25
CA GLY A 103 -6.69 -10.32 12.42
C GLY A 103 -6.14 -9.60 13.65
N ILE A 104 -5.30 -8.59 13.47
CA ILE A 104 -4.70 -7.82 14.55
C ILE A 104 -5.55 -6.59 14.90
N ARG A 105 -6.09 -5.89 13.93
CA ARG A 105 -6.73 -4.57 14.10
C ARG A 105 -8.23 -4.56 13.88
N GLY A 106 -8.82 -5.67 13.39
CA GLY A 106 -10.25 -5.78 13.12
C GLY A 106 -10.63 -5.43 11.69
N ASP A 107 -11.93 -5.57 11.40
CA ASP A 107 -12.47 -5.47 10.03
C ASP A 107 -12.75 -4.03 9.59
N GLU A 108 -12.61 -3.05 10.48
CA GLU A 108 -12.91 -1.65 10.16
C GLU A 108 -11.68 -0.84 9.78
N VAL A 109 -10.52 -1.48 9.64
CA VAL A 109 -9.30 -0.81 9.19
C VAL A 109 -9.50 -0.16 7.82
N HIS A 110 -8.95 1.03 7.65
CA HIS A 110 -8.97 1.72 6.36
C HIS A 110 -7.77 1.30 5.53
N VAL A 111 -8.03 0.65 4.39
CA VAL A 111 -6.99 0.22 3.45
C VAL A 111 -7.35 0.65 2.04
N LEU A 112 -6.45 1.36 1.38
CA LEU A 112 -6.50 1.60 -0.05
C LEU A 112 -5.56 0.61 -0.74
N PHE A 113 -6.13 -0.34 -1.47
CA PHE A 113 -5.36 -1.20 -2.35
C PHE A 113 -5.11 -0.50 -3.68
N GLN A 114 -3.89 -0.56 -4.18
CA GLN A 114 -3.55 -0.09 -5.51
C GLN A 114 -2.76 -1.17 -6.24
N SER A 115 -3.00 -1.34 -7.53
CA SER A 115 -2.34 -2.37 -8.32
C SER A 115 -2.13 -1.91 -9.75
N GLY A 116 -0.94 -2.20 -10.29
CA GLY A 116 -0.62 -2.05 -11.70
C GLY A 116 -1.04 -3.23 -12.56
N SER A 117 -1.64 -4.26 -11.98
CA SER A 117 -2.09 -5.44 -12.72
C SER A 117 -3.21 -5.10 -13.71
N VAL A 118 -3.03 -5.50 -14.96
CA VAL A 118 -3.97 -5.20 -16.05
C VAL A 118 -5.19 -6.14 -16.04
N TRP A 119 -5.17 -7.19 -15.23
CA TRP A 119 -6.09 -8.32 -15.35
C TRP A 119 -7.33 -8.26 -14.44
N GLY A 120 -7.57 -7.19 -13.71
CA GLY A 120 -8.84 -6.95 -12.99
C GLY A 120 -9.24 -7.97 -11.91
N SER A 121 -8.47 -9.04 -11.71
CA SER A 121 -8.80 -10.11 -10.77
C SER A 121 -8.82 -9.66 -9.30
N TYR A 122 -7.97 -8.71 -8.96
CA TYR A 122 -7.88 -8.20 -7.60
C TYR A 122 -9.03 -7.28 -7.23
N GLU A 123 -9.52 -6.49 -8.18
CA GLU A 123 -10.68 -5.62 -7.96
C GLU A 123 -11.89 -6.42 -7.49
N VAL A 124 -12.19 -7.54 -8.16
CA VAL A 124 -13.29 -8.43 -7.79
C VAL A 124 -13.09 -9.01 -6.39
N THR A 125 -11.87 -9.40 -6.05
CA THR A 125 -11.55 -9.92 -4.72
C THR A 125 -11.76 -8.87 -3.64
N VAL A 126 -11.31 -7.64 -3.87
CA VAL A 126 -11.50 -6.53 -2.93
C VAL A 126 -12.99 -6.20 -2.78
N GLU A 127 -13.75 -6.17 -3.86
CA GLU A 127 -15.21 -5.96 -3.81
C GLU A 127 -15.91 -6.99 -2.93
N ARG A 128 -15.51 -8.26 -3.02
CA ARG A 128 -16.06 -9.32 -2.16
C ARG A 128 -15.73 -9.11 -0.69
N LEU A 129 -14.50 -8.67 -0.39
CA LEU A 129 -14.07 -8.39 0.97
C LEU A 129 -14.79 -7.18 1.57
N GLN A 130 -15.26 -6.25 0.76
CA GLN A 130 -15.98 -5.06 1.23
C GLN A 130 -17.29 -5.41 1.95
N ALA A 131 -17.87 -6.57 1.71
CA ALA A 131 -19.03 -7.03 2.46
C ALA A 131 -18.74 -7.25 3.94
N GLN A 132 -17.50 -7.59 4.28
CA GLN A 132 -17.05 -7.83 5.66
C GLN A 132 -16.20 -6.67 6.20
N CYS A 133 -15.50 -5.96 5.33
CA CYS A 133 -14.56 -4.90 5.67
C CYS A 133 -14.95 -3.64 4.90
N PRO A 134 -15.83 -2.79 5.49
CA PRO A 134 -16.46 -1.71 4.73
C PRO A 134 -15.52 -0.57 4.33
N ASN A 135 -14.37 -0.45 4.98
CA ASN A 135 -13.45 0.67 4.79
C ASN A 135 -12.28 0.35 3.87
N ILE A 136 -12.39 -0.69 3.06
CA ILE A 136 -11.38 -0.98 2.04
C ILE A 136 -11.85 -0.52 0.66
N SER A 137 -10.90 -0.11 -0.16
CA SER A 137 -11.14 0.32 -1.53
C SER A 137 -10.01 -0.15 -2.44
N PHE A 138 -10.28 -0.18 -3.73
CA PHE A 138 -9.31 -0.55 -4.75
C PHE A 138 -9.23 0.53 -5.82
N LEU A 139 -8.00 0.82 -6.26
CA LEU A 139 -7.75 1.75 -7.34
C LEU A 139 -6.58 1.25 -8.20
N GLY A 140 -6.67 1.44 -9.50
CA GLY A 140 -5.55 1.18 -10.41
C GLY A 140 -4.35 2.08 -10.06
N LYS A 141 -3.13 1.52 -10.15
CA LYS A 141 -1.91 2.25 -9.78
C LYS A 141 -1.72 3.53 -10.59
N TYR A 142 -1.95 3.50 -11.89
CA TYR A 142 -1.70 4.66 -12.74
C TYR A 142 -2.62 5.84 -12.44
N PRO A 143 -3.96 5.66 -12.32
CA PRO A 143 -4.80 6.76 -11.86
C PRO A 143 -4.39 7.28 -10.48
N PHE A 144 -4.08 6.39 -9.55
CA PHE A 144 -3.67 6.76 -8.20
C PHE A 144 -2.41 7.64 -8.19
N LEU A 145 -1.38 7.28 -8.98
CA LEU A 145 -0.12 8.01 -9.03
C LEU A 145 -0.23 9.40 -9.67
N GLU A 146 -1.30 9.69 -10.42
CA GLU A 146 -1.53 11.02 -10.96
C GLU A 146 -1.83 12.04 -9.85
N GLU A 147 -2.65 11.67 -8.86
CA GLU A 147 -3.04 12.53 -7.74
C GLU A 147 -3.19 11.70 -6.45
N PRO A 148 -2.07 11.22 -5.86
CA PRO A 148 -2.14 10.31 -4.73
C PRO A 148 -2.93 10.86 -3.54
N LEU A 149 -2.68 12.10 -3.14
CA LEU A 149 -3.37 12.70 -2.00
C LEU A 149 -4.88 12.80 -2.24
N HIS A 150 -5.27 13.25 -3.44
CA HIS A 150 -6.69 13.38 -3.81
C HIS A 150 -7.42 12.04 -3.71
N TYR A 151 -6.90 11.00 -4.36
CA TYR A 151 -7.53 9.69 -4.36
C TYR A 151 -7.49 9.01 -2.99
N PHE A 152 -6.42 9.22 -2.22
CA PHE A 152 -6.38 8.73 -0.86
C PHE A 152 -7.48 9.37 0.00
N GLN A 153 -7.66 10.68 -0.09
CA GLN A 153 -8.69 11.39 0.67
C GLN A 153 -10.10 10.94 0.26
N LEU A 154 -10.33 10.66 -1.03
CA LEU A 154 -11.61 10.09 -1.48
C LEU A 154 -11.87 8.71 -0.89
N SER A 155 -10.84 7.94 -0.58
CA SER A 155 -10.96 6.59 0.01
C SER A 155 -11.29 6.59 1.49
N LEU A 156 -11.20 7.74 2.17
CA LEU A 156 -11.45 7.83 3.60
C LEU A 156 -12.91 7.49 3.94
N PRO A 157 -13.15 6.71 5.00
CA PRO A 157 -14.50 6.25 5.36
C PRO A 157 -15.51 7.38 5.56
N ASN A 158 -15.07 8.52 6.09
CA ASN A 158 -15.95 9.66 6.38
C ASN A 158 -16.22 10.55 5.18
N HIS A 159 -15.53 10.36 4.07
CA HIS A 159 -15.70 11.21 2.89
C HIS A 159 -17.06 10.99 2.22
N ALA A 160 -17.54 9.76 2.18
CA ALA A 160 -18.81 9.39 1.58
C ALA A 160 -20.04 9.82 2.39
N GLY A 161 -19.87 10.25 3.63
CA GLY A 161 -20.94 10.68 4.53
C GLY A 161 -21.05 12.20 4.68
N ALA A 162 -20.21 12.95 3.99
CA ALA A 162 -20.21 14.39 4.07
C ALA A 162 -21.25 15.03 3.17
#